data_ca91a0936b40fbb2a9b0ca5b1aa29280
#
_entry.id   ca91a0936b40fbb2a9b0ca5b1aa29280
#
_cell.length_a   1.000
_cell.length_b   1.000
_cell.length_c   1.000
_cell.angle_alpha   90.00
_cell.angle_beta   90.00
_cell.angle_gamma   90.00
#
_symmetry.space_group_name_H-M   'P 1'
#
loop_
_entity.id
_entity.type
_entity.pdbx_description
1 polymer ?
#
loop_
_entity_poly.entity_id
_entity_poly.type
_entity_poly.pdbx_seq_one_letter_code
_entity_poly.pdbx_strand_id
1 'polypeptide(L)'
;MSETTSPTGTAGDARPAPIETLTGDRLCMQCLHPLVGSPITREPQTGLLYVRCGECGTASALFEYPTVGPWVRRMKAVASSTLVVIALMLIIIIGGIAFGFTTGAASAASESAGTALLERYRALGGVVDEQTWNGSMWGSADMKWINSPEGQAELARTRWSLPPLLLLVGVNAIGAMVLAPFAAMLGVALMRRKVFERGIVCALLVGAAATLAVLLNIAFGAGRGAPSWRSLTEDHHAAAYAVFSAVVLAATSSLAAAVAPTLAAALARFILPPADRRLLSWLWEWRGKPIPRD
;
A
#
# COMPACT_ATOMS: atom_id res chain seq x y z
N MET A 1 76.45 -20.55 33.47
CA MET A 1 75.35 -19.68 33.04
C MET A 1 75.08 -20.04 31.58
N SER A 2 74.05 -20.90 31.36
CA SER A 2 73.70 -21.39 30.04
C SER A 2 72.29 -20.80 29.71
N GLU A 3 72.27 -19.90 28.77
CA GLU A 3 71.02 -19.27 28.24
C GLU A 3 70.34 -20.24 27.33
N THR A 4 69.13 -20.70 27.72
CA THR A 4 68.30 -21.55 26.94
C THR A 4 67.32 -20.63 26.11
N THR A 5 67.62 -20.35 24.88
CA THR A 5 66.77 -19.65 23.95
C THR A 5 65.68 -20.61 23.47
N SER A 6 64.43 -20.38 23.94
CA SER A 6 63.25 -21.04 23.41
C SER A 6 62.89 -20.44 22.04
N PRO A 7 62.70 -21.25 21.01
CA PRO A 7 62.17 -20.76 19.74
C PRO A 7 60.65 -20.56 19.85
N THR A 8 60.20 -19.32 19.93
CA THR A 8 58.80 -18.93 19.74
C THR A 8 58.48 -19.12 18.23
N GLY A 9 58.11 -20.33 17.87
CA GLY A 9 57.54 -20.63 16.58
C GLY A 9 56.10 -20.09 16.56
N THR A 10 55.85 -18.97 15.92
CA THR A 10 54.52 -18.55 15.51
C THR A 10 53.93 -19.65 14.61
N ALA A 11 53.05 -20.47 15.19
CA ALA A 11 52.19 -21.38 14.39
C ALA A 11 51.35 -20.51 13.48
N GLY A 12 51.83 -20.34 12.25
CA GLY A 12 51.12 -19.69 11.20
C GLY A 12 49.77 -20.40 11.01
N ASP A 13 48.73 -19.62 11.03
CA ASP A 13 47.32 -20.01 10.79
C ASP A 13 47.17 -20.51 9.35
N ALA A 14 47.80 -21.65 9.05
CA ALA A 14 47.71 -22.30 7.76
C ALA A 14 46.28 -22.87 7.63
N ARG A 15 45.40 -22.06 7.09
CA ARG A 15 44.08 -22.53 6.72
C ARG A 15 44.23 -23.77 5.84
N PRO A 16 43.57 -24.89 6.20
CA PRO A 16 43.62 -26.09 5.38
C PRO A 16 43.17 -25.78 3.94
N ALA A 17 43.94 -26.27 2.98
CA ALA A 17 43.61 -26.06 1.56
C ALA A 17 42.24 -26.63 1.24
N PRO A 18 41.40 -25.92 0.48
CA PRO A 18 40.09 -26.42 0.08
C PRO A 18 40.28 -27.66 -0.81
N ILE A 19 39.51 -28.71 -0.54
CA ILE A 19 39.56 -29.97 -1.30
C ILE A 19 38.72 -29.85 -2.55
N GLU A 20 37.55 -29.22 -2.43
CA GLU A 20 36.54 -29.08 -3.50
C GLU A 20 35.57 -27.97 -3.12
N THR A 21 34.74 -27.55 -4.08
CA THR A 21 33.63 -26.60 -3.83
C THR A 21 32.32 -27.35 -3.69
N LEU A 22 31.45 -26.88 -2.81
CA LEU A 22 30.14 -27.49 -2.59
C LEU A 22 29.26 -27.31 -3.83
N THR A 23 28.85 -28.44 -4.43
CA THR A 23 27.89 -28.50 -5.51
C THR A 23 26.54 -28.92 -4.98
N GLY A 24 25.46 -28.27 -5.43
CA GLY A 24 24.08 -28.55 -5.03
C GLY A 24 23.49 -27.53 -4.07
N ASP A 25 22.14 -27.48 -4.04
CA ASP A 25 21.36 -26.51 -3.28
C ASP A 25 21.35 -26.85 -1.78
N ARG A 26 22.34 -26.39 -1.05
CA ARG A 26 22.44 -26.54 0.40
C ARG A 26 22.36 -25.16 1.07
N LEU A 27 21.71 -25.10 2.22
CA LEU A 27 21.52 -23.88 3.00
C LEU A 27 22.23 -24.01 4.35
N CYS A 28 22.78 -22.90 4.84
CA CYS A 28 23.29 -22.81 6.19
C CYS A 28 22.14 -22.99 7.21
N MET A 29 22.32 -23.86 8.19
CA MET A 29 21.29 -24.14 9.21
C MET A 29 21.00 -22.94 10.11
N GLN A 30 21.95 -22.02 10.24
CA GLN A 30 21.81 -20.88 11.15
C GLN A 30 21.22 -19.65 10.44
N CYS A 31 21.65 -19.32 9.23
CA CYS A 31 21.24 -18.08 8.55
C CYS A 31 20.52 -18.34 7.20
N LEU A 32 20.32 -19.59 6.81
CA LEU A 32 19.68 -20.02 5.56
C LEU A 32 20.36 -19.47 4.28
N HIS A 33 21.61 -19.00 4.40
CA HIS A 33 22.38 -18.56 3.26
C HIS A 33 22.74 -19.75 2.36
N PRO A 34 22.63 -19.64 1.03
CA PRO A 34 23.03 -20.71 0.13
C PRO A 34 24.54 -20.95 0.19
N LEU A 35 24.92 -22.20 0.32
CA LEU A 35 26.32 -22.62 0.46
C LEU A 35 26.94 -23.11 -0.86
N VAL A 36 26.23 -23.01 -1.96
CA VAL A 36 26.73 -23.39 -3.30
C VAL A 36 27.99 -22.59 -3.62
N GLY A 37 29.02 -23.30 -4.08
CA GLY A 37 30.32 -22.70 -4.38
C GLY A 37 31.21 -22.45 -3.16
N SER A 38 30.75 -22.70 -1.93
CA SER A 38 31.59 -22.57 -0.74
C SER A 38 32.66 -23.66 -0.70
N PRO A 39 33.90 -23.36 -0.24
CA PRO A 39 34.97 -24.33 -0.19
C PRO A 39 34.73 -25.38 0.87
N ILE A 40 34.93 -26.65 0.52
CA ILE A 40 34.91 -27.79 1.44
C ILE A 40 36.31 -27.93 2.03
N THR A 41 36.38 -27.93 3.34
CA THR A 41 37.62 -28.11 4.11
C THR A 41 37.56 -29.38 4.96
N ARG A 42 38.71 -30.00 5.18
CA ARG A 42 38.83 -31.16 6.05
C ARG A 42 39.44 -30.71 7.37
N GLU A 43 38.81 -31.09 8.48
CA GLU A 43 39.36 -30.88 9.82
C GLU A 43 40.60 -31.75 10.01
N PRO A 44 41.76 -31.19 10.37
CA PRO A 44 43.00 -31.95 10.51
C PRO A 44 42.95 -33.04 11.59
N GLN A 45 42.19 -32.82 12.67
CA GLN A 45 42.14 -33.72 13.80
C GLN A 45 41.15 -34.88 13.60
N THR A 46 40.00 -34.61 13.08
CA THR A 46 38.90 -35.59 12.96
C THR A 46 38.75 -36.17 11.58
N GLY A 47 39.35 -35.52 10.55
CA GLY A 47 39.16 -35.90 9.13
C GLY A 47 37.78 -35.56 8.56
N LEU A 48 36.91 -34.92 9.35
CA LEU A 48 35.56 -34.56 8.91
C LEU A 48 35.60 -33.46 7.87
N LEU A 49 34.73 -33.61 6.88
CA LEU A 49 34.50 -32.58 5.88
C LEU A 49 33.48 -31.57 6.41
N TYR A 50 33.81 -30.31 6.36
CA TYR A 50 32.94 -29.22 6.74
C TYR A 50 32.97 -28.08 5.76
N VAL A 51 31.89 -27.28 5.76
CA VAL A 51 31.79 -26.04 5.02
C VAL A 51 31.54 -24.91 6.01
N ARG A 52 32.21 -23.80 5.83
CA ARG A 52 31.99 -22.59 6.61
C ARG A 52 31.12 -21.62 5.83
N CYS A 53 30.02 -21.17 6.44
CA CYS A 53 29.16 -20.15 5.82
C CYS A 53 29.89 -18.83 5.70
N GLY A 54 29.91 -18.23 4.51
CA GLY A 54 30.54 -16.93 4.25
C GLY A 54 29.88 -15.76 4.99
N GLU A 55 28.58 -15.87 5.29
CA GLU A 55 27.82 -14.81 5.93
C GLU A 55 27.89 -14.84 7.48
N CYS A 56 27.61 -15.99 8.09
CA CYS A 56 27.55 -16.09 9.55
C CYS A 56 28.77 -16.76 10.18
N GLY A 57 29.70 -17.27 9.36
CA GLY A 57 30.91 -17.94 9.82
C GLY A 57 30.71 -19.32 10.44
N THR A 58 29.45 -19.81 10.52
CA THR A 58 29.14 -21.12 11.12
C THR A 58 29.75 -22.23 10.29
N ALA A 59 30.52 -23.11 10.94
CA ALA A 59 31.03 -24.33 10.34
C ALA A 59 30.11 -25.50 10.71
N SER A 60 29.70 -26.29 9.74
CA SER A 60 28.90 -27.48 9.96
C SER A 60 29.39 -28.62 9.09
N ALA A 61 29.26 -29.85 9.60
CA ALA A 61 29.66 -31.03 8.85
C ALA A 61 28.82 -31.18 7.57
N LEU A 62 29.43 -31.65 6.49
CA LEU A 62 28.82 -31.64 5.16
C LEU A 62 27.52 -32.47 5.07
N PHE A 63 27.40 -33.51 5.89
CA PHE A 63 26.22 -34.37 5.93
C PHE A 63 25.04 -33.77 6.73
N GLU A 64 25.27 -32.75 7.55
CA GLU A 64 24.21 -32.10 8.35
C GLU A 64 23.41 -31.08 7.56
N TYR A 65 23.89 -30.66 6.39
CA TYR A 65 23.18 -29.70 5.59
C TYR A 65 22.02 -30.33 4.84
N PRO A 66 20.79 -29.90 5.07
CA PRO A 66 19.66 -30.39 4.33
C PRO A 66 19.81 -30.01 2.85
N THR A 67 19.67 -30.96 1.98
CA THR A 67 19.49 -30.66 0.55
C THR A 67 18.16 -29.96 0.35
N VAL A 68 18.17 -28.83 -0.36
CA VAL A 68 16.94 -28.18 -0.76
C VAL A 68 16.26 -29.04 -1.82
N GLY A 69 15.47 -30.00 -1.35
CA GLY A 69 14.79 -30.95 -2.20
C GLY A 69 13.77 -30.29 -3.14
N PRO A 70 13.29 -31.05 -4.15
CA PRO A 70 12.26 -30.55 -5.09
C PRO A 70 11.02 -30.00 -4.38
N TRP A 71 10.72 -30.51 -3.18
CA TRP A 71 9.61 -30.06 -2.36
C TRP A 71 9.76 -28.60 -1.87
N VAL A 72 10.95 -28.23 -1.36
CA VAL A 72 11.22 -26.84 -0.90
C VAL A 72 11.17 -25.87 -2.07
N ARG A 73 11.66 -26.27 -3.26
CA ARG A 73 11.51 -25.46 -4.48
C ARG A 73 10.04 -25.23 -4.85
N ARG A 74 9.22 -26.28 -4.76
CA ARG A 74 7.75 -26.17 -4.99
C ARG A 74 7.10 -25.28 -3.93
N MET A 75 7.42 -25.45 -2.65
CA MET A 75 6.90 -24.59 -1.57
C MET A 75 7.29 -23.12 -1.76
N LYS A 76 8.53 -22.83 -2.19
CA LYS A 76 8.96 -21.48 -2.52
C LYS A 76 8.17 -20.90 -3.70
N ALA A 77 7.91 -21.69 -4.74
CA ALA A 77 7.10 -21.28 -5.88
C ALA A 77 5.63 -21.02 -5.45
N VAL A 78 5.03 -21.91 -4.65
CA VAL A 78 3.68 -21.72 -4.11
C VAL A 78 3.62 -20.47 -3.24
N ALA A 79 4.55 -20.28 -2.31
CA ALA A 79 4.59 -19.08 -1.47
C ALA A 79 4.72 -17.80 -2.30
N SER A 80 5.59 -17.81 -3.33
CA SER A 80 5.75 -16.67 -4.24
C SER A 80 4.47 -16.39 -5.02
N SER A 81 3.79 -17.40 -5.59
CA SER A 81 2.53 -17.22 -6.32
C SER A 81 1.41 -16.72 -5.40
N THR A 82 1.33 -17.24 -4.17
CA THR A 82 0.36 -16.75 -3.18
C THR A 82 0.57 -15.28 -2.85
N LEU A 83 1.82 -14.83 -2.68
CA LEU A 83 2.13 -13.41 -2.45
C LEU A 83 1.70 -12.53 -3.63
N VAL A 84 1.90 -13.00 -4.87
CA VAL A 84 1.43 -12.28 -6.07
C VAL A 84 -0.09 -12.17 -6.08
N VAL A 85 -0.80 -13.25 -5.78
CA VAL A 85 -2.28 -13.25 -5.71
C VAL A 85 -2.77 -12.28 -4.63
N ILE A 86 -2.16 -12.32 -3.44
CA ILE A 86 -2.51 -11.37 -2.35
C ILE A 86 -2.27 -9.92 -2.78
N ALA A 87 -1.14 -9.64 -3.45
CA ALA A 87 -0.85 -8.29 -3.94
C ALA A 87 -1.88 -7.83 -4.98
N LEU A 88 -2.27 -8.68 -5.93
CA LEU A 88 -3.31 -8.38 -6.90
C LEU A 88 -4.68 -8.14 -6.24
N MET A 89 -5.05 -8.96 -5.26
CA MET A 89 -6.27 -8.75 -4.48
C MET A 89 -6.26 -7.42 -3.73
N LEU A 90 -5.14 -7.05 -3.10
CA LEU A 90 -4.99 -5.75 -2.46
C LEU A 90 -5.14 -4.58 -3.44
N ILE A 91 -4.59 -4.69 -4.65
CA ILE A 91 -4.73 -3.69 -5.70
C ILE A 91 -6.20 -3.52 -6.10
N ILE A 92 -6.93 -4.62 -6.31
CA ILE A 92 -8.35 -4.60 -6.65
C ILE A 92 -9.18 -3.99 -5.52
N ILE A 93 -8.91 -4.37 -4.27
CA ILE A 93 -9.62 -3.85 -3.10
C ILE A 93 -9.38 -2.34 -2.95
N ILE A 94 -8.12 -1.91 -2.99
CA ILE A 94 -7.77 -0.48 -2.88
C ILE A 94 -8.42 0.32 -4.01
N GLY A 95 -8.32 -0.18 -5.25
CA GLY A 95 -8.94 0.46 -6.41
C GLY A 95 -10.46 0.54 -6.29
N GLY A 96 -11.11 -0.54 -5.90
CA GLY A 96 -12.57 -0.60 -5.71
C GLY A 96 -13.06 0.33 -4.60
N ILE A 97 -12.38 0.37 -3.46
CA ILE A 97 -12.69 1.29 -2.35
C ILE A 97 -12.50 2.74 -2.80
N ALA A 98 -11.35 3.06 -3.42
CA ALA A 98 -11.08 4.41 -3.90
C ALA A 98 -12.11 4.87 -4.94
N PHE A 99 -12.46 4.01 -5.89
CA PHE A 99 -13.51 4.25 -6.87
C PHE A 99 -14.86 4.52 -6.19
N GLY A 100 -15.30 3.63 -5.29
CA GLY A 100 -16.60 3.74 -4.60
C GLY A 100 -16.70 5.00 -3.75
N PHE A 101 -15.67 5.34 -2.97
CA PHE A 101 -15.67 6.57 -2.17
C PHE A 101 -15.57 7.84 -3.03
N THR A 102 -14.82 7.82 -4.14
CA THR A 102 -14.75 8.96 -5.04
C THR A 102 -16.08 9.25 -5.69
N THR A 103 -16.77 8.22 -6.20
CA THR A 103 -18.10 8.38 -6.81
C THR A 103 -19.16 8.72 -5.78
N GLY A 104 -19.17 8.03 -4.64
CA GLY A 104 -20.11 8.26 -3.56
C GLY A 104 -20.00 9.67 -2.96
N ALA A 105 -18.77 10.16 -2.72
CA ALA A 105 -18.53 11.50 -2.22
C ALA A 105 -18.97 12.57 -3.23
N ALA A 106 -18.66 12.38 -4.51
CA ALA A 106 -19.08 13.31 -5.56
C ALA A 106 -20.60 13.36 -5.70
N SER A 107 -21.28 12.22 -5.68
CA SER A 107 -22.75 12.15 -5.77
C SER A 107 -23.42 12.78 -4.54
N ALA A 108 -22.99 12.45 -3.33
CA ALA A 108 -23.54 13.01 -2.09
C ALA A 108 -23.34 14.53 -1.98
N ALA A 109 -22.16 15.02 -2.36
CA ALA A 109 -21.87 16.45 -2.37
C ALA A 109 -22.67 17.18 -3.45
N SER A 110 -22.84 16.60 -4.65
CA SER A 110 -23.67 17.16 -5.72
C SER A 110 -25.12 17.23 -5.32
N GLU A 111 -25.64 16.21 -4.64
CA GLU A 111 -27.01 16.19 -4.12
C GLU A 111 -27.22 17.30 -3.09
N SER A 112 -26.30 17.46 -2.16
CA SER A 112 -26.34 18.54 -1.18
C SER A 112 -26.24 19.94 -1.81
N ALA A 113 -25.41 20.10 -2.84
CA ALA A 113 -25.33 21.34 -3.61
C ALA A 113 -26.63 21.63 -4.37
N GLY A 114 -27.26 20.60 -4.95
CA GLY A 114 -28.58 20.70 -5.60
C GLY A 114 -29.67 21.17 -4.66
N THR A 115 -29.71 20.62 -3.42
CA THR A 115 -30.64 21.06 -2.38
C THR A 115 -30.41 22.54 -2.02
N ALA A 116 -29.17 22.93 -1.78
CA ALA A 116 -28.83 24.30 -1.46
C ALA A 116 -29.17 25.28 -2.59
N LEU A 117 -28.95 24.89 -3.83
CA LEU A 117 -29.32 25.69 -5.01
C LEU A 117 -30.84 25.85 -5.14
N LEU A 118 -31.61 24.76 -4.91
CA LEU A 118 -33.06 24.77 -4.93
C LEU A 118 -33.63 25.68 -3.81
N GLU A 119 -33.12 25.60 -2.61
CA GLU A 119 -33.52 26.47 -1.50
C GLU A 119 -33.23 27.94 -1.83
N ARG A 120 -32.10 28.21 -2.45
CA ARG A 120 -31.75 29.55 -2.87
C ARG A 120 -32.69 30.08 -3.96
N TYR A 121 -33.03 29.25 -4.96
CA TYR A 121 -34.01 29.58 -5.99
C TYR A 121 -35.37 29.94 -5.39
N ARG A 122 -35.87 29.13 -4.42
CA ARG A 122 -37.11 29.44 -3.69
C ARG A 122 -37.03 30.74 -2.92
N ALA A 123 -35.91 31.01 -2.26
CA ALA A 123 -35.71 32.25 -1.52
C ALA A 123 -35.71 33.52 -2.41
N LEU A 124 -35.37 33.36 -3.70
CA LEU A 124 -35.45 34.43 -4.71
C LEU A 124 -36.85 34.54 -5.33
N GLY A 125 -37.84 33.82 -4.84
CA GLY A 125 -39.21 33.87 -5.33
C GLY A 125 -39.49 32.93 -6.52
N GLY A 126 -38.56 32.05 -6.84
CA GLY A 126 -38.73 31.05 -7.88
C GLY A 126 -39.83 30.04 -7.51
N VAL A 127 -40.70 29.74 -8.48
CA VAL A 127 -41.77 28.75 -8.34
C VAL A 127 -41.26 27.39 -8.81
N VAL A 128 -41.28 26.42 -7.93
CA VAL A 128 -40.96 25.03 -8.26
C VAL A 128 -42.27 24.32 -8.64
N ASP A 129 -42.37 23.85 -9.88
CA ASP A 129 -43.53 23.09 -10.31
C ASP A 129 -43.47 21.68 -9.68
N GLU A 130 -44.27 21.49 -8.65
CA GLU A 130 -44.41 20.21 -7.96
C GLU A 130 -45.14 19.13 -8.78
N GLN A 131 -45.82 19.52 -9.86
CA GLN A 131 -46.54 18.59 -10.69
C GLN A 131 -45.66 17.85 -11.72
N THR A 132 -44.47 18.30 -11.98
CA THR A 132 -43.48 17.59 -12.80
C THR A 132 -42.71 16.51 -12.03
N TRP A 133 -43.26 16.02 -10.91
CA TRP A 133 -42.69 14.97 -10.10
C TRP A 133 -42.79 13.60 -10.79
N ASN A 134 -41.93 13.30 -11.71
CA ASN A 134 -41.73 11.96 -12.27
C ASN A 134 -40.95 11.03 -11.31
N GLY A 135 -41.39 10.90 -10.06
CA GLY A 135 -40.78 9.99 -9.09
C GLY A 135 -39.36 10.37 -8.57
N SER A 136 -38.81 11.49 -9.04
CA SER A 136 -37.58 12.03 -8.47
C SER A 136 -37.89 13.11 -7.43
N MET A 137 -37.31 13.03 -6.24
CA MET A 137 -37.45 14.03 -5.15
C MET A 137 -37.05 15.47 -5.54
N TRP A 138 -36.71 15.70 -6.79
CA TRP A 138 -35.96 16.86 -7.24
C TRP A 138 -36.64 17.60 -8.37
N GLY A 139 -37.81 17.94 -8.46
CA GLY A 139 -38.47 18.69 -9.56
C GLY A 139 -37.58 19.13 -10.74
N SER A 140 -38.16 19.51 -11.87
CA SER A 140 -37.38 20.00 -13.00
C SER A 140 -36.72 21.35 -12.67
N ALA A 141 -35.45 21.52 -13.04
CA ALA A 141 -34.75 22.79 -12.87
C ALA A 141 -35.28 23.85 -13.88
N ASP A 142 -35.44 25.09 -13.39
CA ASP A 142 -35.74 26.21 -14.28
C ASP A 142 -34.50 26.60 -15.10
N MET A 143 -34.41 26.06 -16.31
CA MET A 143 -33.28 26.28 -17.19
C MET A 143 -33.14 27.74 -17.65
N LYS A 144 -34.23 28.55 -17.62
CA LYS A 144 -34.15 29.97 -17.96
C LYS A 144 -33.40 30.73 -16.89
N TRP A 145 -33.75 30.45 -15.62
CA TRP A 145 -33.02 31.06 -14.49
C TRP A 145 -31.60 30.53 -14.41
N ILE A 146 -31.36 29.22 -14.54
CA ILE A 146 -30.02 28.62 -14.49
C ILE A 146 -29.08 29.25 -15.52
N ASN A 147 -29.57 29.50 -16.73
CA ASN A 147 -28.79 30.10 -17.81
C ASN A 147 -28.66 31.63 -17.68
N SER A 148 -29.33 32.25 -16.72
CA SER A 148 -29.12 33.67 -16.40
C SER A 148 -27.76 33.89 -15.71
N PRO A 149 -27.20 35.11 -15.78
CA PRO A 149 -25.96 35.46 -15.06
C PRO A 149 -26.08 35.22 -13.55
N GLU A 150 -27.28 35.45 -12.99
CA GLU A 150 -27.56 35.23 -11.58
C GLU A 150 -27.56 33.76 -11.22
N GLY A 151 -28.25 32.90 -11.99
CA GLY A 151 -28.26 31.45 -11.79
C GLY A 151 -26.88 30.84 -11.90
N GLN A 152 -26.07 31.27 -12.86
CA GLN A 152 -24.69 30.82 -13.01
C GLN A 152 -23.81 31.23 -11.82
N ALA A 153 -23.99 32.45 -11.30
CA ALA A 153 -23.28 32.91 -10.12
C ALA A 153 -23.65 32.09 -8.87
N GLU A 154 -24.94 31.79 -8.67
CA GLU A 154 -25.38 30.95 -7.54
C GLU A 154 -24.94 29.49 -7.70
N LEU A 155 -24.96 28.93 -8.93
CA LEU A 155 -24.42 27.60 -9.20
C LEU A 155 -22.92 27.52 -8.85
N ALA A 156 -22.14 28.52 -9.23
CA ALA A 156 -20.72 28.57 -8.87
C ALA A 156 -20.50 28.69 -7.35
N ARG A 157 -21.34 29.48 -6.66
CA ARG A 157 -21.29 29.71 -5.22
C ARG A 157 -21.62 28.42 -4.42
N THR A 158 -22.60 27.65 -4.88
CA THR A 158 -23.03 26.42 -4.19
C THR A 158 -21.98 25.31 -4.22
N ARG A 159 -21.05 25.30 -5.19
CA ARG A 159 -20.00 24.29 -5.33
C ARG A 159 -19.21 24.06 -4.03
N TRP A 160 -18.79 25.13 -3.36
CA TRP A 160 -17.99 25.07 -2.14
C TRP A 160 -18.71 25.64 -0.94
N SER A 161 -20.04 25.64 -0.95
CA SER A 161 -20.83 26.01 0.23
C SER A 161 -20.64 24.97 1.35
N LEU A 162 -20.97 25.36 2.56
CA LEU A 162 -20.70 24.56 3.76
C LEU A 162 -21.34 23.15 3.73
N PRO A 163 -22.61 22.97 3.31
CA PRO A 163 -23.23 21.63 3.35
C PRO A 163 -22.53 20.61 2.44
N PRO A 164 -22.29 20.84 1.13
CA PRO A 164 -21.58 19.89 0.30
C PRO A 164 -20.13 19.68 0.74
N LEU A 165 -19.48 20.71 1.27
CA LEU A 165 -18.12 20.60 1.77
C LEU A 165 -18.03 19.68 3.01
N LEU A 166 -18.95 19.79 3.95
CA LEU A 166 -18.99 18.92 5.13
C LEU A 166 -19.24 17.47 4.75
N LEU A 167 -20.17 17.21 3.82
CA LEU A 167 -20.41 15.87 3.30
C LEU A 167 -19.18 15.31 2.60
N LEU A 168 -18.54 16.12 1.75
CA LEU A 168 -17.35 15.73 1.02
C LEU A 168 -16.21 15.35 1.98
N VAL A 169 -15.95 16.18 3.00
CA VAL A 169 -14.93 15.91 4.03
C VAL A 169 -15.31 14.67 4.85
N GLY A 170 -16.56 14.53 5.28
CA GLY A 170 -17.03 13.40 6.08
C GLY A 170 -16.90 12.07 5.34
N VAL A 171 -17.39 11.99 4.10
CA VAL A 171 -17.29 10.78 3.27
C VAL A 171 -15.83 10.42 2.98
N ASN A 172 -14.99 11.40 2.67
CA ASN A 172 -13.57 11.16 2.45
C ASN A 172 -12.83 10.75 3.72
N ALA A 173 -13.19 11.25 4.89
CA ALA A 173 -12.62 10.82 6.16
C ALA A 173 -12.93 9.34 6.44
N ILE A 174 -14.18 8.91 6.20
CA ILE A 174 -14.56 7.49 6.30
C ILE A 174 -13.80 6.67 5.26
N GLY A 175 -13.75 7.13 4.02
CA GLY A 175 -13.00 6.48 2.93
C GLY A 175 -11.52 6.31 3.26
N ALA A 176 -10.88 7.34 3.80
CA ALA A 176 -9.50 7.29 4.25
C ALA A 176 -9.30 6.29 5.41
N MET A 177 -10.22 6.25 6.38
CA MET A 177 -10.18 5.30 7.49
C MET A 177 -10.29 3.86 7.00
N VAL A 178 -11.17 3.57 6.04
CA VAL A 178 -11.33 2.24 5.45
C VAL A 178 -10.14 1.88 4.56
N LEU A 179 -9.60 2.83 3.80
CA LEU A 179 -8.52 2.59 2.84
C LEU A 179 -7.14 2.45 3.52
N ALA A 180 -6.91 3.16 4.63
CA ALA A 180 -5.61 3.20 5.30
C ALA A 180 -5.04 1.82 5.68
N PRO A 181 -5.78 0.86 6.25
CA PRO A 181 -5.23 -0.45 6.58
C PRO A 181 -4.77 -1.23 5.34
N PHE A 182 -5.49 -1.16 4.23
CA PHE A 182 -5.09 -1.84 2.99
C PHE A 182 -3.86 -1.17 2.36
N ALA A 183 -3.81 0.16 2.37
CA ALA A 183 -2.63 0.91 1.94
C ALA A 183 -1.42 0.61 2.84
N ALA A 184 -1.62 0.48 4.14
CA ALA A 184 -0.60 0.07 5.09
C ALA A 184 -0.07 -1.34 4.79
N MET A 185 -0.95 -2.31 4.53
CA MET A 185 -0.57 -3.67 4.13
C MET A 185 0.24 -3.68 2.83
N LEU A 186 -0.17 -2.90 1.83
CA LEU A 186 0.58 -2.74 0.59
C LEU A 186 1.94 -2.09 0.85
N GLY A 187 2.02 -1.08 1.73
CA GLY A 187 3.27 -0.46 2.16
C GLY A 187 4.23 -1.44 2.83
N VAL A 188 3.71 -2.37 3.64
CA VAL A 188 4.50 -3.45 4.23
C VAL A 188 4.96 -4.44 3.15
N ALA A 189 4.09 -4.82 2.21
CA ALA A 189 4.46 -5.69 1.09
C ALA A 189 5.57 -5.08 0.20
N LEU A 190 5.56 -3.76 0.05
CA LEU A 190 6.57 -3.00 -0.69
C LEU A 190 7.77 -2.55 0.15
N MET A 191 8.01 -3.17 1.31
CA MET A 191 8.99 -2.72 2.30
C MET A 191 10.43 -2.62 1.75
N ARG A 192 10.78 -3.41 0.75
CA ARG A 192 12.10 -3.36 0.06
C ARG A 192 12.29 -2.11 -0.81
N ARG A 193 11.21 -1.42 -1.17
CA ARG A 193 11.25 -0.18 -1.94
C ARG A 193 11.50 1.03 -1.04
N LYS A 194 12.02 2.12 -1.60
CA LYS A 194 12.20 3.37 -0.89
C LYS A 194 10.84 3.91 -0.39
N VAL A 195 10.85 4.66 0.69
CA VAL A 195 9.62 5.22 1.30
C VAL A 195 8.79 6.02 0.28
N PHE A 196 9.48 6.83 -0.53
CA PHE A 196 8.85 7.63 -1.59
C PHE A 196 8.18 6.77 -2.67
N GLU A 197 8.84 5.69 -3.12
CA GLU A 197 8.30 4.79 -4.15
C GLU A 197 7.01 4.10 -3.69
N ARG A 198 6.91 3.73 -2.41
CA ARG A 198 5.69 3.13 -1.84
C ARG A 198 4.51 4.11 -1.87
N GLY A 199 4.77 5.37 -1.48
CA GLY A 199 3.77 6.43 -1.54
C GLY A 199 3.29 6.67 -2.97
N ILE A 200 4.20 6.77 -3.94
CA ILE A 200 3.88 6.95 -5.36
C ILE A 200 3.01 5.79 -5.88
N VAL A 201 3.36 4.54 -5.59
CA VAL A 201 2.57 3.38 -6.05
C VAL A 201 1.13 3.47 -5.53
N CYS A 202 0.94 3.79 -4.24
CA CYS A 202 -0.40 3.97 -3.69
C CYS A 202 -1.13 5.17 -4.30
N ALA A 203 -0.45 6.31 -4.50
CA ALA A 203 -1.04 7.49 -5.14
C ALA A 203 -1.49 7.21 -6.56
N LEU A 204 -0.66 6.53 -7.36
CA LEU A 204 -0.99 6.16 -8.74
C LEU A 204 -2.17 5.20 -8.79
N LEU A 205 -2.24 4.22 -7.90
CA LEU A 205 -3.34 3.27 -7.84
C LEU A 205 -4.67 3.96 -7.52
N VAL A 206 -4.70 4.80 -6.49
CA VAL A 206 -5.89 5.58 -6.10
C VAL A 206 -6.24 6.59 -7.19
N GLY A 207 -5.24 7.28 -7.75
CA GLY A 207 -5.43 8.23 -8.84
C GLY A 207 -6.02 7.58 -10.09
N ALA A 208 -5.55 6.42 -10.49
CA ALA A 208 -6.11 5.66 -11.63
C ALA A 208 -7.57 5.26 -11.40
N ALA A 209 -7.90 4.76 -10.20
CA ALA A 209 -9.27 4.41 -9.84
C ALA A 209 -10.20 5.63 -9.83
N ALA A 210 -9.74 6.76 -9.31
CA ALA A 210 -10.48 8.00 -9.30
C ALA A 210 -10.66 8.58 -10.71
N THR A 211 -9.63 8.51 -11.56
CA THR A 211 -9.74 8.93 -12.97
C THR A 211 -10.77 8.09 -13.71
N LEU A 212 -10.78 6.78 -13.48
CA LEU A 212 -11.80 5.90 -14.05
C LEU A 212 -13.20 6.28 -13.55
N ALA A 213 -13.36 6.62 -12.26
CA ALA A 213 -14.62 7.10 -11.70
C ALA A 213 -15.12 8.37 -12.40
N VAL A 214 -14.24 9.35 -12.62
CA VAL A 214 -14.57 10.59 -13.34
C VAL A 214 -14.97 10.30 -14.78
N LEU A 215 -14.19 9.49 -15.50
CA LEU A 215 -14.49 9.14 -16.90
C LEU A 215 -15.83 8.42 -17.04
N LEU A 216 -16.14 7.48 -16.14
CA LEU A 216 -17.42 6.78 -16.16
C LEU A 216 -18.59 7.72 -15.82
N ASN A 217 -18.41 8.65 -14.87
CA ASN A 217 -19.44 9.66 -14.59
C ASN A 217 -19.71 10.54 -15.82
N ILE A 218 -18.68 10.97 -16.53
CA ILE A 218 -18.84 11.76 -17.77
C ILE A 218 -19.53 10.92 -18.84
N ALA A 219 -19.09 9.68 -19.06
CA ALA A 219 -19.62 8.81 -20.12
C ALA A 219 -21.10 8.43 -19.88
N PHE A 220 -21.50 8.16 -18.65
CA PHE A 220 -22.85 7.76 -18.31
C PHE A 220 -23.74 8.91 -17.84
N GLY A 221 -23.18 10.09 -17.57
CA GLY A 221 -23.93 11.31 -17.24
C GLY A 221 -24.59 11.98 -18.45
N ALA A 222 -23.95 11.92 -19.61
CA ALA A 222 -24.43 12.51 -20.84
C ALA A 222 -25.60 11.66 -21.45
N GLY A 223 -26.84 11.93 -21.07
CA GLY A 223 -28.00 11.21 -21.65
C GLY A 223 -29.20 11.09 -20.72
N ARG A 224 -29.11 11.66 -19.53
CA ARG A 224 -30.24 11.70 -18.60
C ARG A 224 -31.20 12.81 -19.01
N GLY A 225 -32.50 12.48 -19.14
CA GLY A 225 -33.60 13.35 -19.60
C GLY A 225 -33.64 14.78 -19.05
N ALA A 226 -34.82 15.40 -18.92
CA ALA A 226 -34.94 16.79 -18.43
C ALA A 226 -34.14 17.00 -17.14
N PRO A 227 -33.25 18.03 -17.05
CA PRO A 227 -32.33 18.22 -15.93
C PRO A 227 -33.10 18.52 -14.63
N SER A 228 -32.92 17.65 -13.65
CA SER A 228 -33.34 17.94 -12.27
C SER A 228 -32.29 18.83 -11.60
N TRP A 229 -32.66 19.47 -10.49
CA TRP A 229 -31.70 20.24 -9.68
C TRP A 229 -30.48 19.42 -9.26
N ARG A 230 -30.68 18.13 -8.99
CA ARG A 230 -29.61 17.17 -8.69
C ARG A 230 -28.73 16.88 -9.90
N SER A 231 -29.31 16.50 -11.04
CA SER A 231 -28.51 16.16 -12.24
C SER A 231 -27.71 17.36 -12.75
N LEU A 232 -28.27 18.56 -12.63
CA LEU A 232 -27.57 19.79 -12.98
C LEU A 232 -26.30 19.99 -12.16
N THR A 233 -26.37 19.83 -10.83
CA THR A 233 -25.19 19.96 -9.97
C THR A 233 -24.24 18.79 -10.12
N GLU A 234 -24.73 17.58 -10.41
CA GLU A 234 -23.89 16.45 -10.81
C GLU A 234 -23.06 16.78 -12.05
N ASP A 235 -23.69 17.31 -13.10
CA ASP A 235 -22.99 17.65 -14.34
C ASP A 235 -21.94 18.76 -14.17
N HIS A 236 -22.23 19.77 -13.31
CA HIS A 236 -21.33 20.89 -13.14
C HIS A 236 -20.26 20.72 -12.02
N HIS A 237 -20.55 19.93 -11.01
CA HIS A 237 -19.71 19.87 -9.79
C HIS A 237 -19.07 18.51 -9.55
N ALA A 238 -19.64 17.40 -10.06
CA ALA A 238 -19.17 16.06 -9.73
C ALA A 238 -17.69 15.85 -10.08
N ALA A 239 -17.22 16.38 -11.20
CA ALA A 239 -15.81 16.28 -11.58
C ALA A 239 -14.88 16.96 -10.55
N ALA A 240 -15.27 18.17 -10.07
CA ALA A 240 -14.47 18.89 -9.07
C ALA A 240 -14.45 18.15 -7.73
N TYR A 241 -15.58 17.62 -7.28
CA TYR A 241 -15.69 16.82 -6.07
C TYR A 241 -14.93 15.50 -6.16
N ALA A 242 -14.99 14.84 -7.32
CA ALA A 242 -14.23 13.62 -7.56
C ALA A 242 -12.71 13.86 -7.54
N VAL A 243 -12.25 14.96 -8.15
CA VAL A 243 -10.83 15.37 -8.09
C VAL A 243 -10.40 15.65 -6.65
N PHE A 244 -11.20 16.40 -5.89
CA PHE A 244 -10.91 16.66 -4.48
C PHE A 244 -10.80 15.34 -3.68
N SER A 245 -11.77 14.43 -3.84
CA SER A 245 -11.78 13.13 -3.18
C SER A 245 -10.55 12.30 -3.58
N ALA A 246 -10.20 12.28 -4.87
CA ALA A 246 -9.02 11.60 -5.37
C ALA A 246 -7.73 12.08 -4.70
N VAL A 247 -7.57 13.39 -4.59
CA VAL A 247 -6.39 14.01 -3.95
C VAL A 247 -6.32 13.63 -2.47
N VAL A 248 -7.42 13.74 -1.73
CA VAL A 248 -7.47 13.40 -0.30
C VAL A 248 -7.19 11.91 -0.07
N LEU A 249 -7.84 11.03 -0.81
CA LEU A 249 -7.65 9.57 -0.68
C LEU A 249 -6.24 9.14 -1.13
N ALA A 250 -5.69 9.75 -2.19
CA ALA A 250 -4.32 9.48 -2.62
C ALA A 250 -3.29 9.93 -1.58
N ALA A 251 -3.45 11.12 -1.01
CA ALA A 251 -2.55 11.66 0.01
C ALA A 251 -2.57 10.79 1.29
N THR A 252 -3.76 10.45 1.79
CA THR A 252 -3.92 9.65 3.00
C THR A 252 -3.41 8.23 2.82
N SER A 253 -3.71 7.57 1.69
CA SER A 253 -3.21 6.22 1.40
C SER A 253 -1.69 6.19 1.19
N SER A 254 -1.12 7.20 0.55
CA SER A 254 0.33 7.35 0.38
C SER A 254 1.04 7.50 1.72
N LEU A 255 0.48 8.33 2.61
CA LEU A 255 1.00 8.51 3.96
C LEU A 255 0.93 7.20 4.76
N ALA A 256 -0.21 6.51 4.72
CA ALA A 256 -0.39 5.22 5.39
C ALA A 256 0.65 4.20 4.88
N ALA A 257 0.82 4.04 3.58
CA ALA A 257 1.79 3.13 2.99
C ALA A 257 3.25 3.50 3.33
N ALA A 258 3.57 4.78 3.40
CA ALA A 258 4.90 5.27 3.73
C ALA A 258 5.27 5.00 5.21
N VAL A 259 4.34 5.26 6.13
CA VAL A 259 4.55 5.21 7.58
C VAL A 259 4.40 3.80 8.15
N ALA A 260 3.52 2.97 7.58
CA ALA A 260 3.16 1.65 8.10
C ALA A 260 4.34 0.72 8.41
N PRO A 261 5.38 0.56 7.56
CA PRO A 261 6.50 -0.31 7.87
C PRO A 261 7.32 0.17 9.07
N THR A 262 7.40 1.50 9.26
CA THR A 262 8.10 2.08 10.40
C THR A 262 7.31 1.88 11.68
N LEU A 263 6.00 2.11 11.61
CA LEU A 263 5.09 1.92 12.73
C LEU A 263 4.99 0.44 13.12
N ALA A 264 4.90 -0.47 12.15
CA ALA A 264 4.88 -1.92 12.40
C ALA A 264 6.15 -2.38 13.14
N ALA A 265 7.33 -1.91 12.71
CA ALA A 265 8.58 -2.23 13.38
C ALA A 265 8.66 -1.62 14.79
N ALA A 266 8.14 -0.41 15.01
CA ALA A 266 8.08 0.22 16.33
C ALA A 266 7.11 -0.52 17.26
N LEU A 267 5.92 -0.87 16.78
CA LEU A 267 4.93 -1.64 17.53
C LEU A 267 5.45 -3.04 17.88
N ALA A 268 6.11 -3.72 16.95
CA ALA A 268 6.73 -5.01 17.22
C ALA A 268 7.81 -4.93 18.32
N ARG A 269 8.56 -3.84 18.36
CA ARG A 269 9.52 -3.59 19.46
C ARG A 269 8.84 -3.40 20.82
N PHE A 270 7.72 -2.70 20.82
CA PHE A 270 7.00 -2.36 22.04
C PHE A 270 6.20 -3.55 22.60
N ILE A 271 5.54 -4.31 21.71
CA ILE A 271 4.59 -5.37 22.10
C ILE A 271 5.30 -6.71 22.34
N LEU A 272 6.33 -7.03 21.51
CA LEU A 272 6.95 -8.36 21.55
C LEU A 272 8.17 -8.40 22.47
N PRO A 273 8.27 -9.43 23.34
CA PRO A 273 9.49 -9.73 24.09
C PRO A 273 10.68 -9.94 23.16
N PRO A 274 11.92 -9.67 23.61
CA PRO A 274 13.12 -9.81 22.76
C PRO A 274 13.28 -11.18 22.11
N ALA A 275 12.87 -12.26 22.78
CA ALA A 275 12.94 -13.61 22.26
C ALA A 275 12.04 -13.83 21.04
N ASP A 276 10.83 -13.24 21.07
CA ASP A 276 9.81 -13.43 20.03
C ASP A 276 10.00 -12.50 18.82
N ARG A 277 10.81 -11.45 18.97
CA ARG A 277 11.15 -10.53 17.86
C ARG A 277 11.82 -11.25 16.69
N ARG A 278 12.47 -12.39 16.94
CA ARG A 278 13.07 -13.23 15.88
C ARG A 278 12.04 -13.75 14.89
N LEU A 279 10.79 -13.97 15.31
CA LEU A 279 9.69 -14.39 14.42
C LEU A 279 9.36 -13.33 13.36
N LEU A 280 9.63 -12.06 13.69
CA LEU A 280 9.43 -10.92 12.81
C LEU A 280 10.75 -10.32 12.31
N SER A 281 11.84 -11.09 12.31
CA SER A 281 13.18 -10.63 11.87
C SER A 281 13.17 -9.96 10.52
N TRP A 282 12.33 -10.46 9.61
CA TRP A 282 12.13 -9.92 8.28
C TRP A 282 11.74 -8.42 8.26
N LEU A 283 11.09 -7.90 9.31
CA LEU A 283 10.75 -6.47 9.42
C LEU A 283 12.00 -5.57 9.52
N TRP A 284 13.08 -6.07 10.08
CA TRP A 284 14.35 -5.36 10.22
C TRP A 284 15.31 -5.68 9.09
N GLU A 285 15.42 -6.96 8.73
CA GLU A 285 16.32 -7.44 7.67
C GLU A 285 15.98 -6.80 6.30
N TRP A 286 14.69 -6.71 5.96
CA TRP A 286 14.25 -6.05 4.72
C TRP A 286 14.51 -4.54 4.70
N ARG A 287 14.77 -3.95 5.85
CA ARG A 287 15.16 -2.53 6.00
C ARG A 287 16.67 -2.36 6.11
N GLY A 288 17.46 -3.43 6.03
CA GLY A 288 18.90 -3.40 6.21
C GLY A 288 19.33 -3.03 7.63
N LYS A 289 18.48 -3.26 8.63
CA LYS A 289 18.75 -2.95 10.02
C LYS A 289 18.95 -4.23 10.83
N PRO A 290 19.88 -4.27 11.80
CA PRO A 290 20.02 -5.40 12.68
C PRO A 290 18.77 -5.57 13.57
N ILE A 291 18.46 -6.82 13.93
CA ILE A 291 17.39 -7.13 14.88
C ILE A 291 17.75 -6.51 16.24
N PRO A 292 16.88 -5.71 16.87
CA PRO A 292 17.14 -5.16 18.20
C PRO A 292 17.30 -6.30 19.23
N ARG A 293 18.39 -6.29 19.95
CA ARG A 293 18.69 -7.30 20.99
C ARG A 293 18.19 -6.90 22.37
N ASP A 294 17.81 -5.62 22.53
CA ASP A 294 17.37 -5.03 23.81
C ASP A 294 15.85 -4.81 23.81
#